data_e5e1bda2223865085eee3347676d33ac
#
_entry.id   e5e1bda2223865085eee3347676d33ac
#
_cell.length_a   1.000
_cell.length_b   1.000
_cell.length_c   1.000
_cell.angle_alpha   90.00
_cell.angle_beta   90.00
_cell.angle_gamma   90.00
#
_symmetry.space_group_name_H-M   'P 1'
#
loop_
_entity.id
_entity.type
_entity.pdbx_description
1 polymer ?
#
loop_
_entity_poly.entity_id
_entity_poly.type
_entity_poly.pdbx_seq_one_letter_code
_entity_poly.pdbx_strand_id
1 'polypeptide(L)'
;MAVLERVRIHRTPSAQAVGLALALTATVVWSGNFVVARALHDTVPPVQTAFWRWIVALLAVAPVALPQVRRQWPVIRRHLGFLALAALLGVTLFNTLIYTAARSTSATNMAMIAAASPMMIALFDLAGGRRGGGREKLGVRRAAGMAIALLGVVTLVGRGSPAAIVHLDFATGDLWMLAATTAFAGYSALLRRRPSEIGGLSFLFTTFALGAAMLLPAYAISLATEGGFALTAGTAGPLLYVGVFSSAVAYFTWNKAVALVGAARAGVVYYLQPVCVALLSSAVLGEGIGAVQVLCMALIVAGVALGAVGGSRR
;
A
#
# COMPACT_ATOMS: atom_id res chain seq x y z
N MET A 1 -12.34 -25.09 34.89
CA MET A 1 -13.29 -24.93 33.76
C MET A 1 -13.75 -23.48 33.77
N ALA A 2 -13.10 -22.61 33.03
CA ALA A 2 -13.49 -21.20 32.84
C ALA A 2 -13.85 -21.07 31.35
N VAL A 3 -15.15 -20.86 31.11
CA VAL A 3 -15.76 -20.64 29.79
C VAL A 3 -15.21 -19.37 29.21
N LEU A 4 -14.43 -19.47 28.13
CA LEU A 4 -14.06 -18.34 27.28
C LEU A 4 -15.33 -17.91 26.55
N GLU A 5 -16.06 -16.99 27.15
CA GLU A 5 -17.18 -16.28 26.57
C GLU A 5 -16.65 -15.47 25.39
N ARG A 6 -16.82 -15.99 24.17
CA ARG A 6 -16.59 -15.25 22.94
C ARG A 6 -17.59 -14.10 22.92
N VAL A 7 -17.16 -12.91 23.35
CA VAL A 7 -17.93 -11.68 23.19
C VAL A 7 -18.17 -11.49 21.69
N ARG A 8 -19.33 -11.94 21.22
CA ARG A 8 -19.90 -11.52 19.93
C ARG A 8 -20.24 -10.04 20.09
N ILE A 9 -19.31 -9.17 19.69
CA ILE A 9 -19.62 -7.76 19.55
C ILE A 9 -20.71 -7.66 18.48
N HIS A 10 -21.97 -7.49 18.92
CA HIS A 10 -23.07 -7.13 18.04
C HIS A 10 -22.76 -5.74 17.47
N ARG A 11 -22.22 -5.73 16.24
CA ARG A 11 -21.89 -4.51 15.53
C ARG A 11 -23.18 -3.83 15.12
N THR A 12 -23.50 -2.69 15.71
CA THR A 12 -24.65 -1.89 15.34
C THR A 12 -24.56 -1.44 13.88
N PRO A 13 -25.69 -1.30 13.14
CA PRO A 13 -25.70 -0.82 11.77
C PRO A 13 -24.93 0.51 11.60
N SER A 14 -25.02 1.42 12.58
CA SER A 14 -24.28 2.67 12.60
C SER A 14 -22.76 2.48 12.67
N ALA A 15 -22.27 1.55 13.49
CA ALA A 15 -20.85 1.24 13.58
C ALA A 15 -20.31 0.62 12.27
N GLN A 16 -21.12 -0.16 11.56
CA GLN A 16 -20.77 -0.71 10.26
C GLN A 16 -20.66 0.39 9.20
N ALA A 17 -21.63 1.31 9.14
CA ALA A 17 -21.61 2.44 8.21
C ALA A 17 -20.40 3.34 8.46
N VAL A 18 -20.10 3.67 9.72
CA VAL A 18 -18.91 4.45 10.10
C VAL A 18 -17.62 3.72 9.67
N GLY A 19 -17.52 2.40 9.91
CA GLY A 19 -16.35 1.62 9.53
C GLY A 19 -16.13 1.59 8.02
N LEU A 20 -17.18 1.44 7.21
CA LEU A 20 -17.11 1.49 5.75
C LEU A 20 -16.76 2.89 5.24
N ALA A 21 -17.34 3.96 5.83
CA ALA A 21 -16.98 5.33 5.50
C ALA A 21 -15.50 5.63 5.78
N LEU A 22 -14.97 5.19 6.92
CA LEU A 22 -13.55 5.33 7.26
C LEU A 22 -12.65 4.54 6.29
N ALA A 23 -13.06 3.33 5.87
CA ALA A 23 -12.33 2.56 4.86
C ALA A 23 -12.31 3.29 3.51
N LEU A 24 -13.45 3.86 3.10
CA LEU A 24 -13.55 4.65 1.86
C LEU A 24 -12.67 5.90 1.94
N THR A 25 -12.72 6.63 3.05
CA THR A 25 -11.84 7.79 3.29
C THR A 25 -10.37 7.41 3.13
N ALA A 26 -9.92 6.32 3.76
CA ALA A 26 -8.54 5.84 3.62
C ALA A 26 -8.21 5.50 2.16
N THR A 27 -9.12 4.83 1.45
CA THR A 27 -8.95 4.43 0.04
C THR A 27 -8.81 5.66 -0.87
N VAL A 28 -9.69 6.66 -0.72
CA VAL A 28 -9.63 7.91 -1.49
C VAL A 28 -8.33 8.68 -1.19
N VAL A 29 -7.97 8.80 0.08
CA VAL A 29 -6.73 9.49 0.48
C VAL A 29 -5.49 8.76 -0.07
N TRP A 30 -5.45 7.45 -0.04
CA TRP A 30 -4.34 6.69 -0.66
C TRP A 30 -4.35 6.78 -2.19
N SER A 31 -5.53 6.90 -2.80
CA SER A 31 -5.63 7.11 -4.25
C SER A 31 -4.93 8.41 -4.68
N GLY A 32 -5.05 9.47 -3.89
CA GLY A 32 -4.34 10.73 -4.11
C GLY A 32 -2.81 10.59 -4.05
N ASN A 33 -2.25 9.59 -3.37
CA ASN A 33 -0.80 9.36 -3.38
C ASN A 33 -0.27 9.00 -4.78
N PHE A 34 -1.01 8.23 -5.58
CA PHE A 34 -0.63 7.90 -6.95
C PHE A 34 -0.71 9.12 -7.86
N VAL A 35 -1.74 9.95 -7.67
CA VAL A 35 -1.89 11.21 -8.40
C VAL A 35 -0.75 12.16 -8.06
N VAL A 36 -0.41 12.32 -6.77
CA VAL A 36 0.73 13.14 -6.33
C VAL A 36 2.05 12.60 -6.87
N ALA A 37 2.26 11.27 -6.84
CA ALA A 37 3.46 10.66 -7.41
C ALA A 37 3.63 11.06 -8.89
N ARG A 38 2.53 11.02 -9.65
CA ARG A 38 2.53 11.41 -11.05
C ARG A 38 2.64 12.93 -11.24
N ALA A 39 2.03 13.73 -10.39
CA ALA A 39 2.12 15.20 -10.45
C ALA A 39 3.56 15.72 -10.21
N LEU A 40 4.31 15.07 -9.33
CA LEU A 40 5.66 15.49 -8.95
C LEU A 40 6.78 14.88 -9.80
N HIS A 41 6.49 14.01 -10.75
CA HIS A 41 7.46 13.14 -11.42
C HIS A 41 8.59 13.90 -12.16
N ASP A 42 8.30 15.10 -12.67
CA ASP A 42 9.28 15.95 -13.38
C ASP A 42 9.90 17.03 -12.50
N THR A 43 9.29 17.31 -11.33
CA THR A 43 9.69 18.46 -10.51
C THR A 43 10.45 18.07 -9.25
N VAL A 44 10.22 16.88 -8.73
CA VAL A 44 10.87 16.37 -7.51
C VAL A 44 11.43 14.99 -7.77
N PRO A 45 12.74 14.75 -7.58
CA PRO A 45 13.32 13.42 -7.71
C PRO A 45 12.62 12.38 -6.83
N PRO A 46 12.42 11.13 -7.33
CA PRO A 46 11.66 10.08 -6.61
C PRO A 46 12.15 9.80 -5.20
N VAL A 47 13.47 9.73 -5.03
CA VAL A 47 14.10 9.49 -3.72
C VAL A 47 13.85 10.66 -2.77
N GLN A 48 13.92 11.89 -3.27
CA GLN A 48 13.64 13.10 -2.48
C GLN A 48 12.17 13.18 -2.09
N THR A 49 11.25 12.82 -3.01
CA THR A 49 9.82 12.72 -2.71
C THR A 49 9.56 11.69 -1.60
N ALA A 50 10.18 10.50 -1.69
CA ALA A 50 10.06 9.46 -0.68
C ALA A 50 10.61 9.92 0.68
N PHE A 51 11.79 10.53 0.69
CA PHE A 51 12.44 11.00 1.92
C PHE A 51 11.59 12.07 2.63
N TRP A 52 11.22 13.14 1.93
CA TRP A 52 10.44 14.23 2.51
C TRP A 52 9.04 13.79 2.96
N ARG A 53 8.39 12.89 2.23
CA ARG A 53 7.15 12.26 2.69
C ARG A 53 7.30 11.70 4.10
N TRP A 54 8.37 10.94 4.36
CA TRP A 54 8.56 10.28 5.65
C TRP A 54 9.00 11.24 6.74
N ILE A 55 9.77 12.28 6.42
CA ILE A 55 10.07 13.35 7.38
C ILE A 55 8.78 14.06 7.81
N VAL A 56 7.92 14.44 6.86
CA VAL A 56 6.63 15.07 7.18
C VAL A 56 5.74 14.12 7.99
N ALA A 57 5.68 12.83 7.63
CA ALA A 57 4.93 11.83 8.39
C ALA A 57 5.43 11.66 9.81
N LEU A 58 6.75 11.62 10.01
CA LEU A 58 7.38 11.55 11.33
C LEU A 58 7.01 12.76 12.19
N LEU A 59 7.12 13.97 11.63
CA LEU A 59 6.76 15.20 12.35
C LEU A 59 5.28 15.22 12.73
N ALA A 60 4.40 14.78 11.84
CA ALA A 60 2.97 14.72 12.09
C ALA A 60 2.57 13.72 13.19
N VAL A 61 3.24 12.56 13.25
CA VAL A 61 2.92 11.47 14.20
C VAL A 61 3.70 11.61 15.51
N ALA A 62 4.83 12.32 15.52
CA ALA A 62 5.74 12.44 16.67
C ALA A 62 5.03 12.87 17.99
N PRO A 63 4.17 13.90 18.02
CA PRO A 63 3.55 14.35 19.27
C PRO A 63 2.78 13.24 20.00
N VAL A 64 2.13 12.34 19.22
CA VAL A 64 1.31 11.25 19.78
C VAL A 64 2.13 9.98 19.99
N ALA A 65 3.10 9.71 19.13
CA ALA A 65 3.85 8.45 19.15
C ALA A 65 5.05 8.45 20.09
N LEU A 66 5.78 9.58 20.23
CA LEU A 66 7.02 9.64 21.02
C LEU A 66 6.87 9.20 22.49
N PRO A 67 5.81 9.60 23.23
CA PRO A 67 5.63 9.12 24.59
C PRO A 67 5.53 7.59 24.68
N GLN A 68 4.83 6.98 23.72
CA GLN A 68 4.65 5.53 23.66
C GLN A 68 5.94 4.82 23.23
N VAL A 69 6.66 5.37 22.25
CA VAL A 69 7.96 4.84 21.79
C VAL A 69 8.98 4.84 22.96
N ARG A 70 9.07 5.94 23.71
CA ARG A 70 9.96 6.02 24.88
C ARG A 70 9.65 4.95 25.90
N ARG A 71 8.38 4.72 26.23
CA ARG A 71 7.95 3.67 27.17
C ARG A 71 8.24 2.27 26.64
N GLN A 72 8.12 2.03 25.35
CA GLN A 72 8.32 0.73 24.71
C GLN A 72 9.73 0.53 24.15
N TRP A 73 10.65 1.48 24.37
CA TRP A 73 12.01 1.42 23.84
C TRP A 73 12.77 0.13 24.16
N PRO A 74 12.70 -0.43 25.38
CA PRO A 74 13.38 -1.70 25.70
C PRO A 74 12.87 -2.88 24.85
N VAL A 75 11.59 -2.88 24.48
CA VAL A 75 10.99 -3.89 23.61
C VAL A 75 11.35 -3.64 22.15
N ILE A 76 11.24 -2.39 21.69
CA ILE A 76 11.56 -1.97 20.33
C ILE A 76 12.98 -2.38 19.96
N ARG A 77 13.96 -2.10 20.81
CA ARG A 77 15.37 -2.42 20.53
C ARG A 77 15.66 -3.93 20.41
N ARG A 78 14.85 -4.79 21.06
CA ARG A 78 14.98 -6.25 20.92
C ARG A 78 14.50 -6.74 19.57
N HIS A 79 13.65 -5.99 18.92
CA HIS A 79 13.02 -6.34 17.62
C HIS A 79 13.49 -5.44 16.48
N LEU A 80 14.64 -4.74 16.62
CA LEU A 80 15.13 -3.81 15.59
C LEU A 80 15.32 -4.48 14.23
N GLY A 81 15.80 -5.73 14.15
CA GLY A 81 15.95 -6.44 12.89
C GLY A 81 14.62 -6.65 12.16
N PHE A 82 13.56 -7.01 12.91
CA PHE A 82 12.22 -7.13 12.36
C PHE A 82 11.67 -5.78 11.88
N LEU A 83 11.84 -4.73 12.69
CA LEU A 83 11.39 -3.37 12.38
C LEU A 83 12.17 -2.78 11.19
N ALA A 84 13.48 -3.05 11.10
CA ALA A 84 14.30 -2.64 9.99
C ALA A 84 13.88 -3.31 8.67
N LEU A 85 13.59 -4.61 8.68
CA LEU A 85 13.07 -5.31 7.51
C LEU A 85 11.68 -4.78 7.11
N ALA A 86 10.81 -4.52 8.08
CA ALA A 86 9.51 -3.92 7.83
C ALA A 86 9.63 -2.50 7.26
N ALA A 87 10.56 -1.69 7.79
CA ALA A 87 10.86 -0.36 7.28
C ALA A 87 11.43 -0.40 5.86
N LEU A 88 12.37 -1.31 5.60
CA LEU A 88 12.95 -1.48 4.27
C LEU A 88 11.88 -1.79 3.22
N LEU A 89 11.02 -2.79 3.49
CA LEU A 89 10.01 -3.23 2.53
C LEU A 89 8.84 -2.23 2.39
N GLY A 90 8.29 -1.76 3.52
CA GLY A 90 7.04 -0.97 3.52
C GLY A 90 7.24 0.53 3.43
N VAL A 91 8.41 1.03 3.80
CA VAL A 91 8.72 2.46 3.84
C VAL A 91 9.72 2.83 2.76
N THR A 92 10.93 2.27 2.81
CA THR A 92 12.02 2.63 1.91
C THR A 92 11.75 2.19 0.48
N LEU A 93 11.62 0.88 0.23
CA LEU A 93 11.48 0.36 -1.13
C LEU A 93 10.11 0.69 -1.74
N PHE A 94 9.02 0.36 -1.05
CA PHE A 94 7.68 0.50 -1.60
C PHE A 94 7.41 1.89 -2.16
N ASN A 95 7.63 2.93 -1.37
CA ASN A 95 7.29 4.28 -1.81
C ASN A 95 8.31 4.86 -2.79
N THR A 96 9.60 4.57 -2.64
CA THR A 96 10.61 5.01 -3.61
C THR A 96 10.34 4.42 -4.99
N LEU A 97 10.00 3.14 -5.06
CA LEU A 97 9.65 2.46 -6.30
C LEU A 97 8.36 3.01 -6.93
N ILE A 98 7.34 3.38 -6.13
CA ILE A 98 6.14 4.07 -6.63
C ILE A 98 6.52 5.39 -7.30
N TYR A 99 7.33 6.22 -6.63
CA TYR A 99 7.74 7.51 -7.19
C TYR A 99 8.64 7.36 -8.42
N THR A 100 9.47 6.32 -8.45
CA THR A 100 10.25 5.98 -9.65
C THR A 100 9.35 5.51 -10.79
N ALA A 101 8.34 4.68 -10.51
CA ALA A 101 7.38 4.22 -11.49
C ALA A 101 6.62 5.38 -12.14
N ALA A 102 6.25 6.40 -11.37
CA ALA A 102 5.50 7.56 -11.82
C ALA A 102 6.19 8.35 -12.94
N ARG A 103 7.50 8.19 -13.13
CA ARG A 103 8.24 8.83 -14.24
C ARG A 103 7.84 8.29 -15.61
N SER A 104 7.41 7.04 -15.70
CA SER A 104 7.20 6.37 -17.00
C SER A 104 5.91 5.56 -17.10
N THR A 105 5.01 5.68 -16.11
CA THR A 105 3.66 5.10 -16.20
C THR A 105 2.61 6.03 -15.56
N SER A 106 1.33 5.83 -15.94
CA SER A 106 0.23 6.65 -15.44
C SER A 106 -0.15 6.31 -14.00
N ALA A 107 -0.78 7.27 -13.29
CA ALA A 107 -1.30 7.03 -11.94
C ALA A 107 -2.32 5.89 -11.93
N THR A 108 -3.17 5.80 -12.96
CA THR A 108 -4.17 4.75 -13.12
C THR A 108 -3.51 3.36 -13.27
N ASN A 109 -2.47 3.21 -14.11
CA ASN A 109 -1.74 1.95 -14.26
C ASN A 109 -1.09 1.52 -12.94
N MET A 110 -0.43 2.46 -12.24
CA MET A 110 0.16 2.18 -10.93
C MET A 110 -0.86 1.64 -9.93
N ALA A 111 -2.05 2.24 -9.86
CA ALA A 111 -3.11 1.80 -8.97
C ALA A 111 -3.66 0.41 -9.33
N MET A 112 -3.79 0.12 -10.62
CA MET A 112 -4.25 -1.20 -11.07
C MET A 112 -3.23 -2.30 -10.75
N ILE A 113 -1.94 -2.05 -10.94
CA ILE A 113 -0.87 -2.98 -10.55
C ILE A 113 -0.87 -3.17 -9.02
N ALA A 114 -1.03 -2.09 -8.24
CA ALA A 114 -1.13 -2.14 -6.79
C ALA A 114 -2.32 -2.99 -6.31
N ALA A 115 -3.43 -2.99 -7.04
CA ALA A 115 -4.60 -3.79 -6.71
C ALA A 115 -4.36 -5.31 -6.78
N ALA A 116 -3.25 -5.76 -7.40
CA ALA A 116 -2.81 -7.16 -7.36
C ALA A 116 -2.11 -7.53 -6.03
N SER A 117 -1.86 -6.58 -5.11
CA SER A 117 -1.20 -6.84 -3.82
C SER A 117 -1.79 -8.02 -3.04
N PRO A 118 -3.13 -8.18 -2.92
CA PRO A 118 -3.68 -9.30 -2.14
C PRO A 118 -3.31 -10.67 -2.71
N MET A 119 -3.17 -10.77 -4.03
CA MET A 119 -2.71 -11.99 -4.70
C MET A 119 -1.24 -12.27 -4.33
N MET A 120 -0.38 -11.26 -4.41
CA MET A 120 1.03 -11.39 -4.06
C MET A 120 1.23 -11.72 -2.57
N ILE A 121 0.42 -11.11 -1.68
CA ILE A 121 0.41 -11.43 -0.24
C ILE A 121 0.05 -12.91 -0.05
N ALA A 122 -0.96 -13.42 -0.77
CA ALA A 122 -1.34 -14.82 -0.68
C ALA A 122 -0.24 -15.76 -1.17
N LEU A 123 0.52 -15.41 -2.20
CA LEU A 123 1.68 -16.16 -2.68
C LEU A 123 2.81 -16.19 -1.63
N PHE A 124 3.12 -15.07 -0.99
CA PHE A 124 4.08 -15.02 0.11
C PHE A 124 3.66 -15.88 1.30
N ASP A 125 2.36 -15.91 1.63
CA ASP A 125 1.82 -16.77 2.70
C ASP A 125 2.00 -18.27 2.37
N LEU A 126 1.79 -18.65 1.10
CA LEU A 126 1.98 -20.02 0.64
C LEU A 126 3.47 -20.42 0.67
N ALA A 127 4.36 -19.54 0.19
CA ALA A 127 5.80 -19.77 0.14
C ALA A 127 6.44 -19.79 1.54
N GLY A 128 5.92 -18.96 2.48
CA GLY A 128 6.46 -18.80 3.83
C GLY A 128 6.20 -19.97 4.77
N GLY A 129 5.60 -21.07 4.32
CA GLY A 129 5.35 -22.30 5.07
C GLY A 129 4.72 -22.00 6.43
N ARG A 130 3.41 -22.11 6.56
CA ARG A 130 2.68 -21.89 7.83
C ARG A 130 3.25 -22.78 8.94
N ARG A 131 4.07 -22.23 9.84
CA ARG A 131 4.33 -22.84 11.16
C ARG A 131 3.10 -22.62 12.03
N GLY A 132 2.17 -23.54 12.00
CA GLY A 132 1.00 -23.53 12.89
C GLY A 132 -0.31 -23.73 12.14
N GLY A 133 -0.74 -24.98 12.00
CA GLY A 133 -2.11 -25.38 11.70
C GLY A 133 -2.51 -25.37 10.22
N GLY A 134 -2.53 -26.58 9.62
CA GLY A 134 -3.27 -26.94 8.43
C GLY A 134 -2.86 -26.21 7.14
N ARG A 135 -2.38 -26.95 6.17
CA ARG A 135 -2.34 -26.54 4.75
C ARG A 135 -3.79 -26.21 4.35
N GLU A 136 -4.18 -24.95 4.49
CA GLU A 136 -5.42 -24.49 3.84
C GLU A 136 -5.20 -24.68 2.34
N LYS A 137 -5.78 -25.73 1.78
CA LYS A 137 -5.75 -25.94 0.32
C LYS A 137 -6.32 -24.68 -0.31
N LEU A 138 -5.62 -24.14 -1.28
CA LEU A 138 -6.10 -22.99 -2.04
C LEU A 138 -7.42 -23.42 -2.67
N GLY A 139 -8.54 -22.91 -2.14
CA GLY A 139 -9.85 -23.27 -2.70
C GLY A 139 -9.91 -22.84 -4.17
N VAL A 140 -10.58 -23.63 -5.02
CA VAL A 140 -10.68 -23.40 -6.48
C VAL A 140 -11.11 -21.95 -6.80
N ARG A 141 -12.04 -21.40 -6.03
CA ARG A 141 -12.50 -20.00 -6.19
C ARG A 141 -11.37 -18.99 -5.96
N ARG A 142 -10.54 -19.22 -4.94
CA ARG A 142 -9.41 -18.33 -4.64
C ARG A 142 -8.33 -18.42 -5.73
N ALA A 143 -8.06 -19.63 -6.20
CA ALA A 143 -7.12 -19.85 -7.31
C ALA A 143 -7.62 -19.20 -8.61
N ALA A 144 -8.90 -19.37 -8.94
CA ALA A 144 -9.53 -18.75 -10.11
C ALA A 144 -9.51 -17.21 -10.02
N GLY A 145 -9.87 -16.65 -8.86
CA GLY A 145 -9.80 -15.20 -8.63
C GLY A 145 -8.39 -14.64 -8.80
N MET A 146 -7.38 -15.35 -8.28
CA MET A 146 -5.98 -14.99 -8.47
C MET A 146 -5.55 -15.05 -9.94
N ALA A 147 -5.97 -16.07 -10.68
CA ALA A 147 -5.66 -16.21 -12.11
C ALA A 147 -6.29 -15.07 -12.94
N ILE A 148 -7.55 -14.72 -12.65
CA ILE A 148 -8.25 -13.62 -13.33
C ILE A 148 -7.56 -12.27 -13.03
N ALA A 149 -7.21 -12.01 -11.77
CA ALA A 149 -6.51 -10.79 -11.40
C ALA A 149 -5.12 -10.71 -12.04
N LEU A 150 -4.38 -11.83 -12.09
CA LEU A 150 -3.08 -11.91 -12.76
C LEU A 150 -3.22 -11.65 -14.27
N LEU A 151 -4.23 -12.23 -14.90
CA LEU A 151 -4.52 -11.98 -16.32
C LEU A 151 -4.75 -10.47 -16.58
N GLY A 152 -5.52 -9.81 -15.71
CA GLY A 152 -5.73 -8.36 -15.80
C GLY A 152 -4.43 -7.57 -15.69
N VAL A 153 -3.53 -7.92 -14.76
CA VAL A 153 -2.22 -7.24 -14.60
C VAL A 153 -1.32 -7.51 -15.80
N VAL A 154 -1.23 -8.76 -16.28
CA VAL A 154 -0.41 -9.12 -17.45
C VAL A 154 -0.91 -8.40 -18.72
N THR A 155 -2.23 -8.36 -18.93
CA THR A 155 -2.84 -7.64 -20.05
C THR A 155 -2.55 -6.13 -19.97
N LEU A 156 -2.60 -5.56 -18.76
CA LEU A 156 -2.28 -4.14 -18.53
C LEU A 156 -0.82 -3.83 -18.86
N VAL A 157 0.11 -4.60 -18.31
CA VAL A 157 1.56 -4.41 -18.50
C VAL A 157 1.95 -4.65 -19.96
N GLY A 158 1.30 -5.60 -20.63
CA GLY A 158 1.42 -5.84 -22.07
C GLY A 158 0.64 -4.86 -22.95
N ARG A 159 0.01 -3.82 -22.38
CA ARG A 159 -0.76 -2.80 -23.10
C ARG A 159 -1.86 -3.38 -24.00
N GLY A 160 -2.43 -4.52 -23.62
CA GLY A 160 -3.42 -5.25 -24.39
C GLY A 160 -2.86 -5.99 -25.63
N SER A 161 -1.54 -6.00 -25.83
CA SER A 161 -0.89 -6.68 -26.97
C SER A 161 -0.17 -7.95 -26.53
N PRO A 162 -0.56 -9.13 -27.04
CA PRO A 162 0.21 -10.35 -26.79
C PRO A 162 1.66 -10.27 -27.31
N ALA A 163 1.90 -9.54 -28.40
CA ALA A 163 3.23 -9.33 -28.94
C ALA A 163 4.15 -8.57 -27.95
N ALA A 164 3.64 -7.53 -27.27
CA ALA A 164 4.41 -6.81 -26.26
C ALA A 164 4.83 -7.72 -25.11
N ILE A 165 4.00 -8.71 -24.73
CA ILE A 165 4.33 -9.70 -23.70
C ILE A 165 5.44 -10.64 -24.19
N VAL A 166 5.34 -11.13 -25.43
CA VAL A 166 6.32 -12.05 -26.04
C VAL A 166 7.66 -11.36 -26.24
N HIS A 167 7.67 -10.10 -26.68
CA HIS A 167 8.89 -9.34 -26.92
C HIS A 167 9.43 -8.61 -25.67
N LEU A 168 8.76 -8.78 -24.51
CA LEU A 168 9.10 -8.11 -23.22
C LEU A 168 9.16 -6.58 -23.34
N ASP A 169 8.32 -6.01 -24.20
CA ASP A 169 8.20 -4.56 -24.42
C ASP A 169 7.27 -3.94 -23.38
N PHE A 170 7.77 -3.86 -22.14
CA PHE A 170 7.03 -3.33 -21.00
C PHE A 170 7.45 -1.89 -20.69
N ALA A 171 6.51 -1.07 -20.23
CA ALA A 171 6.87 0.22 -19.68
C ALA A 171 7.71 0.03 -18.41
N THR A 172 8.86 0.67 -18.35
CA THR A 172 9.77 0.58 -17.20
C THR A 172 9.06 0.92 -15.89
N GLY A 173 8.14 1.91 -15.91
CA GLY A 173 7.35 2.27 -14.74
C GLY A 173 6.43 1.16 -14.23
N ASP A 174 5.85 0.36 -15.13
CA ASP A 174 5.01 -0.77 -14.73
C ASP A 174 5.84 -1.86 -14.02
N LEU A 175 7.09 -2.08 -14.46
CA LEU A 175 8.01 -3.00 -13.78
C LEU A 175 8.42 -2.48 -12.40
N TRP A 176 8.71 -1.18 -12.27
CA TRP A 176 8.97 -0.57 -10.96
C TRP A 176 7.78 -0.68 -10.05
N MET A 177 6.56 -0.52 -10.57
CA MET A 177 5.35 -0.67 -9.77
C MET A 177 5.08 -2.12 -9.36
N LEU A 178 5.39 -3.11 -10.21
CA LEU A 178 5.36 -4.53 -9.83
C LEU A 178 6.34 -4.83 -8.69
N ALA A 179 7.57 -4.30 -8.78
CA ALA A 179 8.56 -4.42 -7.72
C ALA A 179 8.08 -3.75 -6.41
N ALA A 180 7.48 -2.56 -6.49
CA ALA A 180 6.86 -1.88 -5.35
C ALA A 180 5.76 -2.75 -4.71
N THR A 181 4.84 -3.28 -5.53
CA THR A 181 3.73 -4.12 -5.07
C THR A 181 4.25 -5.40 -4.41
N THR A 182 5.33 -5.98 -4.94
CA THR A 182 6.00 -7.15 -4.36
C THR A 182 6.60 -6.81 -2.99
N ALA A 183 7.30 -5.68 -2.86
CA ALA A 183 7.84 -5.20 -1.59
C ALA A 183 6.73 -4.99 -0.55
N PHE A 184 5.62 -4.37 -0.94
CA PHE A 184 4.45 -4.18 -0.09
C PHE A 184 3.79 -5.50 0.33
N ALA A 185 3.74 -6.48 -0.57
CA ALA A 185 3.23 -7.81 -0.25
C ALA A 185 4.12 -8.52 0.78
N GLY A 186 5.44 -8.43 0.64
CA GLY A 186 6.40 -8.92 1.62
C GLY A 186 6.26 -8.23 2.98
N TYR A 187 6.13 -6.90 3.00
CA TYR A 187 5.81 -6.13 4.20
C TYR A 187 4.51 -6.59 4.87
N SER A 188 3.45 -6.74 4.09
CA SER A 188 2.13 -7.16 4.59
C SER A 188 2.14 -8.57 5.17
N ALA A 189 2.88 -9.50 4.56
CA ALA A 189 3.11 -10.83 5.11
C ALA A 189 3.91 -10.77 6.42
N LEU A 190 4.91 -9.89 6.49
CA LEU A 190 5.71 -9.68 7.71
C LEU A 190 4.88 -9.08 8.85
N LEU A 191 3.97 -8.15 8.56
CA LEU A 191 3.09 -7.52 9.56
C LEU A 191 2.27 -8.54 10.38
N ARG A 192 1.91 -9.68 9.80
CA ARG A 192 1.20 -10.75 10.53
C ARG A 192 2.04 -11.39 11.62
N ARG A 193 3.35 -11.22 11.56
CA ARG A 193 4.33 -11.71 12.55
C ARG A 193 4.79 -10.60 13.50
N ARG A 194 4.13 -9.44 13.46
CA ARG A 194 4.48 -8.30 14.33
C ARG A 194 4.43 -8.72 15.79
N PRO A 195 5.48 -8.43 16.57
CA PRO A 195 5.47 -8.64 18.02
C PRO A 195 4.29 -7.90 18.66
N SER A 196 3.45 -8.62 19.40
CA SER A 196 2.24 -8.08 20.04
C SER A 196 2.54 -7.03 21.12
N GLU A 197 3.74 -7.08 21.67
CA GLU A 197 4.24 -6.16 22.70
C GLU A 197 4.47 -4.74 22.17
N ILE A 198 4.66 -4.58 20.84
CA ILE A 198 4.87 -3.28 20.21
C ILE A 198 3.52 -2.70 19.79
N GLY A 199 3.14 -1.59 20.41
CA GLY A 199 1.92 -0.85 20.08
C GLY A 199 1.92 -0.33 18.63
N GLY A 200 0.74 -0.17 18.03
CA GLY A 200 0.61 0.24 16.63
C GLY A 200 1.29 1.58 16.31
N LEU A 201 1.15 2.59 17.17
CA LEU A 201 1.79 3.89 16.98
C LEU A 201 3.31 3.81 17.10
N SER A 202 3.82 3.03 18.08
CA SER A 202 5.26 2.80 18.25
C SER A 202 5.84 2.07 17.03
N PHE A 203 5.13 1.08 16.51
CA PHE A 203 5.52 0.37 15.30
C PHE A 203 5.61 1.31 14.10
N LEU A 204 4.56 2.11 13.83
CA LEU A 204 4.52 3.07 12.72
C LEU A 204 5.65 4.09 12.82
N PHE A 205 5.77 4.77 13.97
CA PHE A 205 6.80 5.77 14.16
C PHE A 205 8.21 5.20 13.97
N THR A 206 8.48 4.04 14.56
CA THR A 206 9.81 3.41 14.47
C THR A 206 10.13 2.95 13.05
N THR A 207 9.16 2.38 12.32
CA THR A 207 9.37 1.98 10.92
C THR A 207 9.54 3.19 10.00
N PHE A 208 8.82 4.30 10.25
CA PHE A 208 9.02 5.55 9.51
C PHE A 208 10.41 6.12 9.76
N ALA A 209 10.85 6.15 11.03
CA ALA A 209 12.17 6.65 11.41
C ALA A 209 13.31 5.82 10.80
N LEU A 210 13.22 4.49 10.90
CA LEU A 210 14.20 3.59 10.30
C LEU A 210 14.20 3.70 8.77
N GLY A 211 13.04 3.78 8.14
CA GLY A 211 12.93 3.92 6.69
C GLY A 211 13.49 5.26 6.18
N ALA A 212 13.19 6.36 6.87
CA ALA A 212 13.79 7.66 6.56
C ALA A 212 15.31 7.64 6.74
N ALA A 213 15.81 7.01 7.80
CA ALA A 213 17.25 6.84 8.02
C ALA A 213 17.92 6.00 6.90
N MET A 214 17.26 4.94 6.45
CA MET A 214 17.74 4.12 5.32
C MET A 214 17.73 4.89 3.99
N LEU A 215 16.81 5.84 3.81
CA LEU A 215 16.75 6.69 2.63
C LEU A 215 17.81 7.79 2.63
N LEU A 216 18.36 8.15 3.79
CA LEU A 216 19.28 9.30 3.91
C LEU A 216 20.50 9.21 2.98
N PRO A 217 21.21 8.07 2.85
CA PRO A 217 22.32 7.96 1.90
C PRO A 217 21.88 8.17 0.45
N ALA A 218 20.76 7.54 0.05
CA ALA A 218 20.21 7.69 -1.30
C ALA A 218 19.73 9.14 -1.56
N TYR A 219 19.15 9.78 -0.54
CA TYR A 219 18.76 11.19 -0.60
C TYR A 219 19.99 12.10 -0.80
N ALA A 220 21.07 11.85 -0.05
CA ALA A 220 22.30 12.63 -0.20
C ALA A 220 22.92 12.47 -1.60
N ILE A 221 22.92 11.25 -2.15
CA ILE A 221 23.37 10.99 -3.52
C ILE A 221 22.46 11.72 -4.53
N SER A 222 21.13 11.57 -4.42
CA SER A 222 20.18 12.25 -5.30
C SER A 222 20.34 13.77 -5.24
N LEU A 223 20.55 14.33 -4.05
CA LEU A 223 20.81 15.78 -3.90
C LEU A 223 22.10 16.22 -4.59
N ALA A 224 23.15 15.40 -4.54
CA ALA A 224 24.43 15.72 -5.17
C ALA A 224 24.41 15.55 -6.70
N THR A 225 23.63 14.61 -7.24
CA THR A 225 23.61 14.26 -8.66
C THR A 225 22.48 14.92 -9.45
N GLU A 226 21.30 15.04 -8.85
CA GLU A 226 20.10 15.60 -9.49
C GLU A 226 19.82 17.04 -9.03
N GLY A 227 20.52 17.52 -7.97
CA GLY A 227 20.23 18.79 -7.33
C GLY A 227 19.01 18.72 -6.39
N GLY A 228 18.71 19.87 -5.77
CA GLY A 228 17.48 20.05 -4.97
C GLY A 228 16.31 20.45 -5.86
N PHE A 229 15.10 20.39 -5.30
CA PHE A 229 13.90 20.92 -5.96
C PHE A 229 13.48 22.25 -5.34
N ALA A 230 12.78 23.08 -6.12
CA ALA A 230 12.24 24.35 -5.63
C ALA A 230 11.07 24.10 -4.66
N LEU A 231 11.14 24.70 -3.47
CA LEU A 231 10.05 24.66 -2.50
C LEU A 231 8.99 25.70 -2.86
N THR A 232 8.03 25.29 -3.66
CA THR A 232 6.88 26.10 -4.11
C THR A 232 5.58 25.53 -3.56
N ALA A 233 4.47 26.24 -3.70
CA ALA A 233 3.16 25.68 -3.34
C ALA A 233 2.84 24.38 -4.12
N GLY A 234 3.32 24.28 -5.39
CA GLY A 234 3.14 23.11 -6.23
C GLY A 234 3.96 21.89 -5.83
N THR A 235 5.03 22.04 -5.05
CA THR A 235 5.83 20.94 -4.51
C THR A 235 5.55 20.69 -3.03
N ALA A 236 5.42 21.73 -2.21
CA ALA A 236 5.18 21.64 -0.77
C ALA A 236 3.79 21.08 -0.45
N GLY A 237 2.75 21.56 -1.13
CA GLY A 237 1.37 21.07 -0.93
C GLY A 237 1.23 19.56 -1.13
N PRO A 238 1.63 19.03 -2.30
CA PRO A 238 1.63 17.59 -2.54
C PRO A 238 2.48 16.80 -1.53
N LEU A 239 3.67 17.27 -1.15
CA LEU A 239 4.51 16.61 -0.14
C LEU A 239 3.85 16.59 1.25
N LEU A 240 3.22 17.69 1.67
CA LEU A 240 2.42 17.74 2.90
C LEU A 240 1.24 16.78 2.83
N TYR A 241 0.56 16.71 1.69
CA TYR A 241 -0.55 15.78 1.49
C TYR A 241 -0.11 14.33 1.69
N VAL A 242 0.96 13.89 1.03
CA VAL A 242 1.39 12.48 1.16
C VAL A 242 1.97 12.19 2.54
N GLY A 243 2.65 13.13 3.17
CA GLY A 243 3.22 12.97 4.49
C GLY A 243 2.15 12.93 5.59
N VAL A 244 1.21 13.88 5.59
CA VAL A 244 0.18 13.96 6.64
C VAL A 244 -1.00 13.05 6.32
N PHE A 245 -1.66 13.28 5.18
CA PHE A 245 -2.91 12.58 4.89
C PHE A 245 -2.70 11.13 4.49
N SER A 246 -1.84 10.85 3.50
CA SER A 246 -1.64 9.48 3.02
C SER A 246 -0.84 8.61 4.01
N SER A 247 -0.09 9.21 4.92
CA SER A 247 0.69 8.47 5.92
C SER A 247 0.05 8.45 7.30
N ALA A 248 -0.36 9.58 7.88
CA ALA A 248 -0.94 9.62 9.23
C ALA A 248 -2.47 9.38 9.21
N VAL A 249 -3.23 10.21 8.48
CA VAL A 249 -4.70 10.16 8.50
C VAL A 249 -5.24 8.87 7.90
N ALA A 250 -4.73 8.45 6.74
CA ALA A 250 -5.20 7.25 6.06
C ALA A 250 -4.94 5.97 6.88
N TYR A 251 -3.77 5.87 7.53
CA TYR A 251 -3.47 4.73 8.41
C TYR A 251 -4.38 4.73 9.65
N PHE A 252 -4.65 5.90 10.25
CA PHE A 252 -5.55 6.00 11.40
C PHE A 252 -6.98 5.58 11.03
N THR A 253 -7.52 6.14 9.95
CA THR A 253 -8.87 5.82 9.48
C THR A 253 -9.01 4.37 9.05
N TRP A 254 -8.01 3.83 8.37
CA TRP A 254 -7.95 2.41 7.98
C TRP A 254 -7.94 1.47 9.18
N ASN A 255 -7.05 1.71 10.16
CA ASN A 255 -6.97 0.87 11.34
C ASN A 255 -8.28 0.89 12.14
N LYS A 256 -8.93 2.06 12.24
CA LYS A 256 -10.24 2.19 12.89
C LYS A 256 -11.35 1.49 12.09
N ALA A 257 -11.31 1.57 10.76
CA ALA A 257 -12.22 0.84 9.88
C ALA A 257 -12.08 -0.68 10.09
N VAL A 258 -10.86 -1.22 10.07
CA VAL A 258 -10.58 -2.63 10.31
C VAL A 258 -11.07 -3.08 11.68
N ALA A 259 -10.90 -2.27 12.72
CA ALA A 259 -11.42 -2.55 14.06
C ALA A 259 -12.96 -2.63 14.09
N LEU A 260 -13.65 -1.74 13.35
CA LEU A 260 -15.12 -1.66 13.33
C LEU A 260 -15.76 -2.73 12.43
N VAL A 261 -15.26 -2.95 11.21
CA VAL A 261 -15.92 -3.82 10.22
C VAL A 261 -15.15 -5.11 9.93
N GLY A 262 -13.90 -5.20 10.37
CA GLY A 262 -13.00 -6.32 10.08
C GLY A 262 -12.22 -6.12 8.78
N ALA A 263 -11.03 -6.75 8.69
CA ALA A 263 -10.11 -6.59 7.56
C ALA A 263 -10.73 -7.01 6.21
N ALA A 264 -11.55 -8.06 6.19
CA ALA A 264 -12.18 -8.54 4.96
C ALA A 264 -13.13 -7.51 4.34
N ARG A 265 -14.00 -6.87 5.15
CA ARG A 265 -14.95 -5.86 4.67
C ARG A 265 -14.25 -4.56 4.31
N ALA A 266 -13.28 -4.13 5.10
CA ALA A 266 -12.46 -2.96 4.77
C ALA A 266 -11.69 -3.20 3.46
N GLY A 267 -11.13 -4.40 3.26
CA GLY A 267 -10.42 -4.80 2.04
C GLY A 267 -11.29 -4.72 0.77
N VAL A 268 -12.58 -5.07 0.86
CA VAL A 268 -13.50 -4.92 -0.29
C VAL A 268 -13.58 -3.44 -0.73
N VAL A 269 -13.62 -2.51 0.22
CA VAL A 269 -13.65 -1.07 -0.09
C VAL A 269 -12.33 -0.62 -0.75
N TYR A 270 -11.21 -1.17 -0.32
CA TYR A 270 -9.89 -0.86 -0.89
C TYR A 270 -9.79 -1.18 -2.39
N TYR A 271 -10.56 -2.16 -2.90
CA TYR A 271 -10.58 -2.47 -4.34
C TYR A 271 -11.23 -1.39 -5.20
N LEU A 272 -11.84 -0.38 -4.61
CA LEU A 272 -12.25 0.83 -5.33
C LEU A 272 -11.06 1.75 -5.66
N GLN A 273 -9.87 1.48 -5.11
CA GLN A 273 -8.70 2.33 -5.32
C GLN A 273 -8.36 2.61 -6.79
N PRO A 274 -8.31 1.62 -7.71
CA PRO A 274 -8.06 1.91 -9.12
C PRO A 274 -9.10 2.85 -9.74
N VAL A 275 -10.37 2.70 -9.35
CA VAL A 275 -11.45 3.58 -9.81
C VAL A 275 -11.26 4.99 -9.27
N CYS A 276 -10.97 5.12 -7.97
CA CYS A 276 -10.72 6.42 -7.34
C CYS A 276 -9.50 7.11 -7.97
N VAL A 277 -8.43 6.38 -8.25
CA VAL A 277 -7.22 6.93 -8.90
C VAL A 277 -7.54 7.37 -10.31
N ALA A 278 -8.25 6.55 -11.10
CA ALA A 278 -8.63 6.90 -12.47
C ALA A 278 -9.46 8.20 -12.53
N LEU A 279 -10.43 8.35 -11.65
CA LEU A 279 -11.23 9.56 -11.56
C LEU A 279 -10.40 10.78 -11.11
N LEU A 280 -9.56 10.61 -10.08
CA LEU A 280 -8.72 11.69 -9.57
C LEU A 280 -7.62 12.08 -10.58
N SER A 281 -6.97 11.12 -11.25
CA SER A 281 -5.94 11.42 -12.25
C SER A 281 -6.53 12.09 -13.49
N SER A 282 -7.71 11.67 -13.92
CA SER A 282 -8.42 12.35 -15.01
C SER A 282 -8.78 13.79 -14.65
N ALA A 283 -9.29 14.03 -13.43
CA ALA A 283 -9.70 15.37 -12.98
C ALA A 283 -8.50 16.30 -12.70
N VAL A 284 -7.40 15.79 -12.16
CA VAL A 284 -6.27 16.61 -11.68
C VAL A 284 -5.14 16.68 -12.71
N LEU A 285 -4.87 15.59 -13.41
CA LEU A 285 -3.73 15.46 -14.34
C LEU A 285 -4.17 15.47 -15.81
N GLY A 286 -5.47 15.40 -16.09
CA GLY A 286 -5.98 15.26 -17.47
C GLY A 286 -5.64 13.91 -18.10
N GLU A 287 -5.28 12.88 -17.31
CA GLU A 287 -4.98 11.54 -17.85
C GLU A 287 -6.25 10.89 -18.40
N GLY A 288 -6.23 10.52 -19.69
CA GLY A 288 -7.30 9.77 -20.31
C GLY A 288 -7.33 8.31 -19.85
N ILE A 289 -8.53 7.73 -19.76
CA ILE A 289 -8.71 6.31 -19.43
C ILE A 289 -9.05 5.56 -20.71
N GLY A 290 -8.15 4.70 -21.18
CA GLY A 290 -8.33 3.89 -22.38
C GLY A 290 -9.21 2.65 -22.11
N ALA A 291 -9.79 2.09 -23.19
CA ALA A 291 -10.63 0.88 -23.10
C ALA A 291 -9.88 -0.32 -22.51
N VAL A 292 -8.60 -0.49 -22.81
CA VAL A 292 -7.75 -1.55 -22.23
C VAL A 292 -7.67 -1.39 -20.72
N GLN A 293 -7.48 -0.17 -20.21
CA GLN A 293 -7.41 0.11 -18.78
C GLN A 293 -8.74 -0.21 -18.08
N VAL A 294 -9.87 0.13 -18.69
CA VAL A 294 -11.21 -0.21 -18.14
C VAL A 294 -11.39 -1.72 -18.07
N LEU A 295 -11.02 -2.46 -19.11
CA LEU A 295 -11.09 -3.92 -19.13
C LEU A 295 -10.20 -4.54 -18.05
N CYS A 296 -8.94 -4.10 -17.95
CA CYS A 296 -7.99 -4.59 -16.96
C CYS A 296 -8.46 -4.29 -15.52
N MET A 297 -9.02 -3.11 -15.30
CA MET A 297 -9.61 -2.72 -14.01
C MET A 297 -10.75 -3.65 -13.64
N ALA A 298 -11.66 -3.95 -14.59
CA ALA A 298 -12.77 -4.86 -14.36
C ALA A 298 -12.27 -6.29 -14.03
N LEU A 299 -11.27 -6.80 -14.76
CA LEU A 299 -10.67 -8.11 -14.52
C LEU A 299 -10.01 -8.18 -13.14
N ILE A 300 -9.20 -7.18 -12.77
CA ILE A 300 -8.49 -7.15 -11.49
C ILE A 300 -9.49 -7.11 -10.35
N VAL A 301 -10.47 -6.18 -10.39
CA VAL A 301 -11.48 -6.03 -9.34
C VAL A 301 -12.34 -7.30 -9.22
N ALA A 302 -12.80 -7.86 -10.34
CA ALA A 302 -13.60 -9.09 -10.36
C ALA A 302 -12.81 -10.29 -9.81
N GLY A 303 -11.56 -10.47 -10.25
CA GLY A 303 -10.68 -11.55 -9.78
C GLY A 303 -10.43 -11.49 -8.29
N VAL A 304 -10.14 -10.29 -7.77
CA VAL A 304 -9.91 -10.10 -6.34
C VAL A 304 -11.20 -10.29 -5.54
N ALA A 305 -12.33 -9.76 -6.00
CA ALA A 305 -13.64 -9.96 -5.35
C ALA A 305 -14.00 -11.45 -5.27
N LEU A 306 -13.80 -12.21 -6.36
CA LEU A 306 -14.02 -13.66 -6.40
C LEU A 306 -13.13 -14.39 -5.37
N GLY A 307 -11.86 -14.01 -5.28
CA GLY A 307 -10.92 -14.59 -4.32
C GLY A 307 -11.26 -14.27 -2.86
N ALA A 308 -11.79 -13.08 -2.59
CA ALA A 308 -12.17 -12.63 -1.24
C ALA A 308 -13.41 -13.37 -0.70
N VAL A 309 -14.43 -13.63 -1.54
CA VAL A 309 -15.67 -14.32 -1.14
C VAL A 309 -15.43 -15.79 -0.77
N GLY A 310 -14.39 -16.42 -1.29
CA GLY A 310 -14.03 -17.81 -0.99
C GLY A 310 -13.48 -18.08 0.41
N GLY A 311 -13.13 -17.05 1.20
CA GLY A 311 -12.54 -17.17 2.55
C GLY A 311 -13.54 -17.06 3.73
N SER A 312 -14.82 -16.85 3.46
CA SER A 312 -15.81 -16.51 4.51
C SER A 312 -16.66 -17.67 5.04
N ARG A 313 -16.44 -18.89 4.55
CA ARG A 313 -17.16 -20.08 5.06
C ARG A 313 -16.16 -21.04 5.71
N ARG A 314 -15.86 -20.80 7.00
CA ARG A 314 -15.68 -21.79 8.08
C ARG A 314 -15.64 -21.08 9.44
#